data_518009017cc96c2cad3497800d771931
#
_entry.id   518009017cc96c2cad3497800d771931
#
_cell.length_a   1.000
_cell.length_b   1.000
_cell.length_c   1.000
_cell.angle_alpha   90.00
_cell.angle_beta   90.00
_cell.angle_gamma   90.00
#
_symmetry.space_group_name_H-M   'P 1'
#
loop_
_entity.id
_entity.type
_entity.pdbx_description
1 polymer ?
#
loop_
_entity_poly.entity_id
_entity_poly.type
_entity_poly.pdbx_seq_one_letter_code
_entity_poly.pdbx_strand_id
1 'polypeptide(L)'
;MRYPEPNDHNNTRYIMLVRVETDDGLVGWGEAITMWPEASRAAKIIVEEGMQPKLLGCDPRDTYAIWLAMKEQSWWYGHGGIASFAVSALDIAMWDLKGKALNVPLHQLFGGKLTSKLRACVSTHPSKSSITDMADELAAYAKRGFTAIKCGFGKKGDANLGFDSKRDLAFVKAVREAAGPTVDFMVDYGHTVRMDVMQAIRVAHGYEEVGIRWLEDPLRTWDWDGYAQLRAAVQTQICTGEDLWTINDFHRLIKSGSVDILMIDPGRSEGITGYWKVQEMTTHENRYINAHAWSSAIITAASVHLTAATPNHIVMELKPFRNPMQHELVKEPFEQKDGYITVPDRPGLGVEVDEAVVKKYTHD
;
A
#
# COMPACT_ATOMS: atom_id res chain seq x y z
N MET A 1 10.15 14.37 -4.25
CA MET A 1 9.86 14.88 -2.88
C MET A 1 10.80 14.22 -1.89
N ARG A 2 11.35 14.98 -0.95
CA ARG A 2 12.13 14.46 0.20
C ARG A 2 11.53 14.97 1.49
N TYR A 3 11.20 14.07 2.42
CA TYR A 3 10.54 14.46 3.67
C TYR A 3 10.96 13.57 4.85
N PRO A 4 10.80 14.08 6.10
CA PRO A 4 11.03 13.27 7.29
C PRO A 4 9.96 12.18 7.41
N GLU A 5 10.40 10.93 7.58
CA GLU A 5 9.54 9.77 7.80
C GLU A 5 10.08 9.00 9.01
N PRO A 6 9.42 9.06 10.17
CA PRO A 6 9.79 8.31 11.34
C PRO A 6 9.84 6.80 11.05
N ASN A 7 10.87 6.12 11.59
CA ASN A 7 11.07 4.68 11.43
C ASN A 7 11.43 4.19 10.02
N ASP A 8 11.68 5.10 9.07
CA ASP A 8 12.23 4.74 7.76
C ASP A 8 13.77 4.90 7.73
N HIS A 9 14.41 4.47 6.64
CA HIS A 9 15.86 4.58 6.46
C HIS A 9 16.36 6.02 6.69
N ASN A 10 17.24 6.20 7.65
CA ASN A 10 17.75 7.52 8.05
C ASN A 10 16.66 8.56 8.38
N ASN A 11 15.47 8.12 8.80
CA ASN A 11 14.31 8.97 9.07
C ASN A 11 13.95 9.91 7.89
N THR A 12 14.20 9.48 6.67
CA THR A 12 13.93 10.26 5.45
C THR A 12 13.38 9.34 4.37
N ARG A 13 12.33 9.79 3.69
CA ARG A 13 11.74 9.09 2.54
C ARG A 13 11.73 9.97 1.31
N TYR A 14 11.77 9.33 0.15
CA TYR A 14 11.65 9.97 -1.15
C TYR A 14 10.45 9.38 -1.90
N ILE A 15 9.65 10.25 -2.49
CA ILE A 15 8.55 9.88 -3.39
C ILE A 15 8.62 10.72 -4.66
N MET A 16 8.04 10.22 -5.73
CA MET A 16 7.83 11.01 -6.94
C MET A 16 6.35 11.40 -7.03
N LEU A 17 6.06 12.71 -7.03
CA LEU A 17 4.73 13.21 -7.37
C LEU A 17 4.70 13.62 -8.84
N VAL A 18 3.58 13.36 -9.49
CA VAL A 18 3.26 13.81 -10.83
C VAL A 18 2.06 14.77 -10.75
N ARG A 19 2.20 15.94 -11.37
CA ARG A 19 1.14 16.91 -11.60
C ARG A 19 0.89 17.00 -13.09
N VAL A 20 -0.30 16.68 -13.52
CA VAL A 20 -0.73 16.81 -14.91
C VAL A 20 -1.80 17.90 -14.99
N GLU A 21 -1.70 18.76 -15.98
CA GLU A 21 -2.63 19.86 -16.22
C GLU A 21 -3.21 19.76 -17.64
N THR A 22 -4.51 19.95 -17.74
CA THR A 22 -5.22 20.01 -19.03
C THR A 22 -5.25 21.44 -19.56
N ASP A 23 -5.54 21.61 -20.85
CA ASP A 23 -5.61 22.93 -21.51
C ASP A 23 -6.70 23.83 -20.93
N ASP A 24 -7.72 23.25 -20.29
CA ASP A 24 -8.80 23.97 -19.61
C ASP A 24 -8.52 24.19 -18.10
N GLY A 25 -7.32 23.84 -17.63
CA GLY A 25 -6.82 24.13 -16.28
C GLY A 25 -7.20 23.14 -15.20
N LEU A 26 -7.74 21.95 -15.53
CA LEU A 26 -7.90 20.88 -14.54
C LEU A 26 -6.54 20.29 -14.17
N VAL A 27 -6.34 20.02 -12.88
CA VAL A 27 -5.09 19.46 -12.37
C VAL A 27 -5.36 18.09 -11.75
N GLY A 28 -4.61 17.08 -12.21
CA GLY A 28 -4.57 15.75 -11.64
C GLY A 28 -3.25 15.48 -10.92
N TRP A 29 -3.32 14.75 -9.83
CA TRP A 29 -2.17 14.36 -9.03
C TRP A 29 -1.99 12.87 -8.98
N GLY A 30 -0.74 12.42 -9.07
CA GLY A 30 -0.36 11.02 -8.90
C GLY A 30 0.94 10.87 -8.15
N GLU A 31 1.22 9.66 -7.71
CA GLU A 31 2.40 9.36 -6.91
C GLU A 31 2.98 8.00 -7.25
N ALA A 32 4.31 7.91 -7.22
CA ALA A 32 5.05 6.65 -7.14
C ALA A 32 5.74 6.54 -5.78
N ILE A 33 5.58 5.38 -5.14
CA ILE A 33 6.23 5.04 -3.86
C ILE A 33 7.68 4.59 -4.07
N THR A 34 8.54 5.53 -4.43
CA THR A 34 9.92 5.24 -4.85
C THR A 34 10.89 4.96 -3.70
N MET A 35 10.59 5.42 -2.51
CA MET A 35 11.32 5.23 -1.27
C MET A 35 12.74 5.82 -1.25
N TRP A 36 13.53 5.70 -2.32
CA TRP A 36 14.92 6.13 -2.43
C TRP A 36 15.12 7.25 -3.46
N PRO A 37 16.15 8.10 -3.29
CA PRO A 37 16.40 9.24 -4.18
C PRO A 37 16.72 8.83 -5.62
N GLU A 38 17.51 7.77 -5.81
CA GLU A 38 17.86 7.27 -7.15
C GLU A 38 16.65 6.68 -7.88
N ALA A 39 15.75 6.01 -7.17
CA ALA A 39 14.51 5.47 -7.74
C ALA A 39 13.56 6.62 -8.14
N SER A 40 13.45 7.68 -7.33
CA SER A 40 12.65 8.86 -7.65
C SER A 40 13.17 9.56 -8.90
N ARG A 41 14.50 9.76 -9.00
CA ARG A 41 15.12 10.41 -10.17
C ARG A 41 14.96 9.57 -11.43
N ALA A 42 15.19 8.27 -11.35
CA ALA A 42 15.05 7.37 -12.49
C ALA A 42 13.59 7.32 -12.99
N ALA A 43 12.61 7.23 -12.10
CA ALA A 43 11.21 7.28 -12.47
C ALA A 43 10.82 8.64 -13.08
N LYS A 44 11.35 9.76 -12.55
CA LYS A 44 11.16 11.10 -13.13
C LYS A 44 11.64 11.16 -14.58
N ILE A 45 12.84 10.67 -14.89
CA ILE A 45 13.39 10.65 -16.25
C ILE A 45 12.49 9.84 -17.19
N ILE A 46 12.01 8.67 -16.74
CA ILE A 46 11.09 7.86 -17.55
C ILE A 46 9.78 8.62 -17.83
N VAL A 47 9.26 9.37 -16.86
CA VAL A 47 8.09 10.22 -17.07
C VAL A 47 8.38 11.32 -18.07
N GLU A 48 9.41 12.13 -17.83
CA GLU A 48 9.66 13.38 -18.59
C GLU A 48 10.17 13.12 -20.01
N GLU A 49 11.09 12.17 -20.20
CA GLU A 49 11.71 11.90 -21.49
C GLU A 49 11.02 10.76 -22.27
N GLY A 50 10.50 9.76 -21.55
CA GLY A 50 9.93 8.57 -22.16
C GLY A 50 8.42 8.65 -22.41
N MET A 51 7.64 9.00 -21.38
CA MET A 51 6.19 8.90 -21.43
C MET A 51 5.49 10.23 -21.78
N GLN A 52 5.91 11.34 -21.21
CA GLN A 52 5.30 12.66 -21.46
C GLN A 52 5.13 12.99 -22.94
N PRO A 53 6.11 12.77 -23.85
CA PRO A 53 5.94 13.09 -25.27
C PRO A 53 4.82 12.29 -25.94
N LYS A 54 4.41 11.17 -25.37
CA LYS A 54 3.31 10.34 -25.88
C LYS A 54 1.95 10.73 -25.31
N LEU A 55 1.92 11.42 -24.18
CA LEU A 55 0.71 11.76 -23.45
C LEU A 55 0.23 13.18 -23.70
N LEU A 56 1.11 14.09 -24.14
CA LEU A 56 0.73 15.45 -24.49
C LEU A 56 -0.30 15.47 -25.63
N GLY A 57 -1.41 16.18 -25.41
CA GLY A 57 -2.53 16.28 -26.34
C GLY A 57 -3.52 15.11 -26.31
N CYS A 58 -3.31 14.10 -25.45
CA CYS A 58 -4.29 13.02 -25.23
C CYS A 58 -5.44 13.51 -24.35
N ASP A 59 -6.62 12.94 -24.57
CA ASP A 59 -7.76 13.14 -23.67
C ASP A 59 -7.54 12.35 -22.37
N PRO A 60 -7.42 13.00 -21.19
CA PRO A 60 -7.15 12.30 -19.94
C PRO A 60 -8.28 11.35 -19.49
N ARG A 61 -9.45 11.42 -20.12
CA ARG A 61 -10.56 10.49 -19.88
C ARG A 61 -10.31 9.10 -20.46
N ASP A 62 -9.41 8.98 -21.43
CA ASP A 62 -9.04 7.73 -22.09
C ASP A 62 -7.98 6.95 -21.29
N THR A 63 -8.17 6.84 -19.98
CA THR A 63 -7.19 6.28 -19.02
C THR A 63 -6.60 4.95 -19.46
N TYR A 64 -7.42 4.05 -20.03
CA TYR A 64 -6.93 2.73 -20.46
C TYR A 64 -6.06 2.79 -21.71
N ALA A 65 -6.41 3.61 -22.70
CA ALA A 65 -5.60 3.82 -23.90
C ALA A 65 -4.23 4.46 -23.53
N ILE A 66 -4.26 5.45 -22.66
CA ILE A 66 -3.05 6.09 -22.10
C ILE A 66 -2.19 5.05 -21.36
N TRP A 67 -2.78 4.23 -20.51
CA TRP A 67 -2.06 3.17 -19.78
C TRP A 67 -1.40 2.19 -20.75
N LEU A 68 -2.08 1.76 -21.82
CA LEU A 68 -1.52 0.89 -22.86
C LEU A 68 -0.35 1.57 -23.58
N ALA A 69 -0.46 2.85 -23.93
CA ALA A 69 0.61 3.61 -24.59
C ALA A 69 1.87 3.70 -23.70
N MET A 70 1.71 3.90 -22.39
CA MET A 70 2.82 3.87 -21.44
C MET A 70 3.48 2.50 -21.34
N LYS A 71 2.68 1.43 -21.34
CA LYS A 71 3.18 0.04 -21.37
C LYS A 71 3.95 -0.25 -22.66
N GLU A 72 3.42 0.15 -23.79
CA GLU A 72 4.09 0.00 -25.07
C GLU A 72 5.41 0.77 -25.11
N GLN A 73 5.48 1.99 -24.56
CA GLN A 73 6.72 2.74 -24.49
C GLN A 73 7.81 2.03 -23.69
N SER A 74 7.44 1.28 -22.65
CA SER A 74 8.40 0.60 -21.76
C SER A 74 8.75 -0.83 -22.17
N TRP A 75 8.23 -1.34 -23.30
CA TRP A 75 8.35 -2.75 -23.68
C TRP A 75 9.80 -3.26 -23.76
N TRP A 76 10.74 -2.39 -24.20
CA TRP A 76 12.14 -2.78 -24.40
C TRP A 76 12.94 -2.87 -23.09
N TYR A 77 12.72 -1.93 -22.17
CA TYR A 77 13.44 -1.92 -20.90
C TYR A 77 12.63 -2.54 -19.75
N GLY A 78 11.45 -3.08 -20.05
CA GLY A 78 10.63 -3.85 -19.13
C GLY A 78 9.50 -3.05 -18.48
N HIS A 79 8.47 -3.78 -18.04
CA HIS A 79 7.26 -3.19 -17.47
C HIS A 79 7.30 -3.06 -15.96
N GLY A 80 8.18 -3.80 -15.28
CA GLY A 80 8.34 -3.78 -13.82
C GLY A 80 9.38 -2.77 -13.32
N GLY A 81 9.62 -2.77 -12.04
CA GLY A 81 10.63 -1.92 -11.41
C GLY A 81 10.34 -0.43 -11.60
N ILE A 82 11.38 0.33 -11.98
CA ILE A 82 11.27 1.79 -12.12
C ILE A 82 10.25 2.21 -13.18
N ALA A 83 10.08 1.43 -14.24
CA ALA A 83 9.06 1.70 -15.25
C ALA A 83 7.64 1.65 -14.67
N SER A 84 7.37 0.68 -13.80
CA SER A 84 6.07 0.55 -13.13
C SER A 84 5.78 1.71 -12.18
N PHE A 85 6.79 2.26 -11.50
CA PHE A 85 6.64 3.51 -10.73
C PHE A 85 6.17 4.67 -11.61
N ALA A 86 6.80 4.87 -12.78
CA ALA A 86 6.43 5.94 -13.71
C ALA A 86 5.00 5.77 -14.23
N VAL A 87 4.64 4.55 -14.66
CA VAL A 87 3.27 4.20 -15.10
C VAL A 87 2.27 4.46 -13.97
N SER A 88 2.56 4.01 -12.75
CA SER A 88 1.66 4.15 -11.61
C SER A 88 1.35 5.61 -11.28
N ALA A 89 2.37 6.46 -11.22
CA ALA A 89 2.18 7.87 -10.91
C ALA A 89 1.34 8.60 -11.98
N LEU A 90 1.63 8.35 -13.25
CA LEU A 90 0.87 8.93 -14.36
C LEU A 90 -0.57 8.40 -14.40
N ASP A 91 -0.76 7.10 -14.23
CA ASP A 91 -2.09 6.48 -14.25
C ASP A 91 -2.98 7.05 -13.15
N ILE A 92 -2.46 7.18 -11.92
CA ILE A 92 -3.21 7.79 -10.80
C ILE A 92 -3.60 9.23 -11.14
N ALA A 93 -2.68 10.03 -11.73
CA ALA A 93 -2.98 11.41 -12.13
C ALA A 93 -4.07 11.48 -13.22
N MET A 94 -4.03 10.57 -14.21
CA MET A 94 -5.04 10.51 -15.27
C MET A 94 -6.42 10.10 -14.72
N TRP A 95 -6.48 9.16 -13.79
CA TRP A 95 -7.73 8.80 -13.13
C TRP A 95 -8.28 9.94 -12.26
N ASP A 96 -7.41 10.71 -11.59
CA ASP A 96 -7.83 11.92 -10.85
C ASP A 96 -8.44 12.97 -11.79
N LEU A 97 -7.76 13.24 -12.94
CA LEU A 97 -8.30 14.11 -13.99
C LEU A 97 -9.63 13.62 -14.54
N LYS A 98 -9.74 12.32 -14.85
CA LYS A 98 -11.00 11.73 -15.35
C LYS A 98 -12.15 11.94 -14.37
N GLY A 99 -11.93 11.68 -13.09
CA GLY A 99 -12.93 11.92 -12.05
C GLY A 99 -13.35 13.38 -11.95
N LYS A 100 -12.37 14.31 -12.01
CA LYS A 100 -12.61 15.76 -12.00
C LYS A 100 -13.35 16.23 -13.26
N ALA A 101 -12.92 15.79 -14.43
CA ALA A 101 -13.56 16.14 -15.71
C ALA A 101 -15.03 15.66 -15.80
N LEU A 102 -15.33 14.51 -15.22
CA LEU A 102 -16.68 13.96 -15.15
C LEU A 102 -17.46 14.44 -13.91
N ASN A 103 -16.83 15.20 -13.03
CA ASN A 103 -17.36 15.67 -11.75
C ASN A 103 -17.90 14.54 -10.86
N VAL A 104 -17.16 13.43 -10.78
CA VAL A 104 -17.49 12.28 -9.95
C VAL A 104 -16.28 11.81 -9.12
N PRO A 105 -16.48 11.26 -7.90
CA PRO A 105 -15.40 10.63 -7.15
C PRO A 105 -14.93 9.35 -7.83
N LEU A 106 -13.67 8.97 -7.62
CA LEU A 106 -13.08 7.80 -8.29
C LEU A 106 -13.85 6.50 -8.09
N HIS A 107 -14.33 6.21 -6.89
CA HIS A 107 -15.10 4.99 -6.65
C HIS A 107 -16.33 4.86 -7.55
N GLN A 108 -16.92 5.99 -8.01
CA GLN A 108 -18.07 5.99 -8.90
C GLN A 108 -17.73 5.44 -10.29
N LEU A 109 -16.46 5.60 -10.73
CA LEU A 109 -15.97 5.07 -12.01
C LEU A 109 -15.76 3.55 -11.98
N PHE A 110 -15.79 2.95 -10.79
CA PHE A 110 -15.68 1.51 -10.55
C PHE A 110 -17.02 0.86 -10.15
N GLY A 111 -18.13 1.50 -10.46
CA GLY A 111 -19.47 0.98 -10.15
C GLY A 111 -20.05 1.47 -8.82
N GLY A 112 -19.33 2.34 -8.10
CA GLY A 112 -19.77 2.94 -6.84
C GLY A 112 -19.09 2.35 -5.62
N LYS A 113 -19.25 3.02 -4.47
CA LYS A 113 -18.74 2.52 -3.19
C LYS A 113 -19.70 1.51 -2.57
N LEU A 114 -19.17 0.39 -2.15
CA LEU A 114 -19.91 -0.68 -1.44
C LEU A 114 -20.12 -0.32 0.04
N THR A 115 -19.27 0.58 0.57
CA THR A 115 -19.38 1.12 1.93
C THR A 115 -18.90 2.56 1.96
N SER A 116 -19.52 3.38 2.82
CA SER A 116 -19.11 4.76 3.05
C SER A 116 -18.01 4.90 4.12
N LYS A 117 -17.70 3.81 4.84
CA LYS A 117 -16.69 3.78 5.90
C LYS A 117 -15.86 2.52 5.76
N LEU A 118 -14.55 2.67 5.73
CA LEU A 118 -13.59 1.58 5.67
C LEU A 118 -13.01 1.33 7.05
N ARG A 119 -12.90 0.07 7.43
CA ARG A 119 -12.26 -0.36 8.67
C ARG A 119 -10.78 0.02 8.61
N ALA A 120 -10.34 0.92 9.51
CA ALA A 120 -8.97 1.41 9.56
C ALA A 120 -8.05 0.36 10.21
N CYS A 121 -6.92 0.09 9.57
CA CYS A 121 -5.84 -0.72 10.11
C CYS A 121 -4.65 0.18 10.43
N VAL A 122 -4.20 0.19 11.67
CA VAL A 122 -2.90 0.77 12.01
C VAL A 122 -1.80 -0.08 11.38
N SER A 123 -0.94 0.54 10.57
CA SER A 123 0.28 -0.09 10.10
C SER A 123 1.47 0.65 10.73
N THR A 124 2.27 -0.05 11.53
CA THR A 124 3.31 0.58 12.35
C THR A 124 4.46 -0.38 12.70
N HIS A 125 5.51 0.19 13.23
CA HIS A 125 6.62 -0.53 13.87
C HIS A 125 6.72 -0.10 15.32
N PRO A 126 6.94 -1.01 16.29
CA PRO A 126 7.09 -0.62 17.68
C PRO A 126 8.40 0.16 17.86
N SER A 127 8.36 1.17 18.72
CA SER A 127 9.49 2.06 19.00
C SER A 127 10.23 1.74 20.29
N LYS A 128 9.67 0.86 21.14
CA LYS A 128 10.18 0.50 22.45
C LYS A 128 11.13 -0.70 22.39
N SER A 129 11.85 -0.95 23.49
CA SER A 129 12.85 -2.02 23.57
C SER A 129 12.40 -3.26 24.34
N SER A 130 11.49 -3.13 25.29
CA SER A 130 10.95 -4.27 26.04
C SER A 130 9.68 -4.81 25.37
N ILE A 131 9.43 -6.12 25.50
CA ILE A 131 8.21 -6.75 24.97
C ILE A 131 6.97 -6.11 25.56
N THR A 132 6.94 -5.87 26.86
CA THR A 132 5.79 -5.26 27.52
C THR A 132 5.51 -3.85 27.01
N ASP A 133 6.54 -3.00 26.94
CA ASP A 133 6.37 -1.61 26.48
C ASP A 133 5.94 -1.56 25.01
N MET A 134 6.45 -2.47 24.15
CA MET A 134 6.02 -2.58 22.76
C MET A 134 4.56 -3.04 22.65
N ALA A 135 4.16 -4.01 23.46
CA ALA A 135 2.77 -4.49 23.50
C ALA A 135 1.80 -3.39 23.96
N ASP A 136 2.16 -2.63 24.98
CA ASP A 136 1.39 -1.49 25.47
C ASP A 136 1.31 -0.36 24.45
N GLU A 137 2.40 -0.09 23.71
CA GLU A 137 2.43 0.86 22.60
C GLU A 137 1.39 0.46 21.52
N LEU A 138 1.34 -0.81 21.12
CA LEU A 138 0.37 -1.27 20.13
C LEU A 138 -1.05 -1.30 20.69
N ALA A 139 -1.23 -1.74 21.93
CA ALA A 139 -2.54 -1.74 22.60
C ALA A 139 -3.13 -0.33 22.76
N ALA A 140 -2.29 0.71 22.83
CA ALA A 140 -2.75 2.09 22.86
C ALA A 140 -3.54 2.48 21.60
N TYR A 141 -3.28 1.87 20.44
CA TYR A 141 -4.08 2.09 19.25
C TYR A 141 -5.48 1.48 19.37
N ALA A 142 -5.62 0.32 20.00
CA ALA A 142 -6.94 -0.26 20.29
C ALA A 142 -7.76 0.68 21.20
N LYS A 143 -7.13 1.29 22.20
CA LYS A 143 -7.77 2.29 23.07
C LYS A 143 -8.20 3.57 22.32
N ARG A 144 -7.56 3.86 21.17
CA ARG A 144 -7.95 4.95 20.26
C ARG A 144 -9.04 4.56 19.25
N GLY A 145 -9.61 3.37 19.38
CA GLY A 145 -10.72 2.87 18.57
C GLY A 145 -10.32 2.01 17.37
N PHE A 146 -9.04 1.77 17.11
CA PHE A 146 -8.65 0.84 16.04
C PHE A 146 -8.99 -0.60 16.41
N THR A 147 -9.54 -1.33 15.46
CA THR A 147 -9.88 -2.76 15.62
C THR A 147 -8.96 -3.68 14.81
N ALA A 148 -8.02 -3.11 14.08
CA ALA A 148 -7.01 -3.83 13.29
C ALA A 148 -5.64 -3.16 13.43
N ILE A 149 -4.61 -3.94 13.71
CA ILE A 149 -3.24 -3.50 13.93
C ILE A 149 -2.29 -4.41 13.16
N LYS A 150 -1.55 -3.86 12.18
CA LYS A 150 -0.45 -4.52 11.48
C LYS A 150 0.87 -4.04 12.06
N CYS A 151 1.71 -4.97 12.47
CA CYS A 151 3.01 -4.69 13.06
C CYS A 151 4.12 -5.18 12.14
N GLY A 152 4.92 -4.27 11.62
CA GLY A 152 6.10 -4.59 10.84
C GLY A 152 7.28 -4.99 11.73
N PHE A 153 7.99 -6.05 11.33
CA PHE A 153 9.19 -6.58 11.98
C PHE A 153 10.45 -6.23 11.19
N GLY A 154 11.61 -6.48 11.75
CA GLY A 154 12.89 -6.33 11.05
C GLY A 154 13.39 -4.89 10.90
N LYS A 155 12.77 -3.93 11.54
CA LYS A 155 13.21 -2.53 11.52
C LYS A 155 14.19 -2.24 12.67
N LYS A 156 15.08 -1.28 12.41
CA LYS A 156 15.99 -0.76 13.44
C LYS A 156 15.17 -0.06 14.54
N GLY A 157 15.33 -0.50 15.79
CA GLY A 157 14.60 0.05 16.94
C GLY A 157 13.43 -0.79 17.43
N ASP A 158 13.01 -1.81 16.68
CA ASP A 158 11.94 -2.74 17.08
C ASP A 158 12.40 -3.87 18.02
N ALA A 159 13.49 -3.67 18.73
CA ALA A 159 14.06 -4.60 19.69
C ALA A 159 14.33 -6.01 19.15
N ASN A 160 14.81 -6.12 17.91
CA ASN A 160 15.17 -7.36 17.22
C ASN A 160 13.97 -8.28 16.91
N LEU A 161 12.79 -7.75 16.67
CA LEU A 161 11.68 -8.52 16.15
C LEU A 161 11.99 -9.01 14.73
N GLY A 162 11.64 -10.27 14.46
CA GLY A 162 11.91 -10.95 13.19
C GLY A 162 13.19 -11.77 13.16
N PHE A 163 14.05 -11.69 14.17
CA PHE A 163 15.35 -12.37 14.21
C PHE A 163 15.46 -13.47 15.29
N ASP A 164 14.49 -13.53 16.20
CA ASP A 164 14.36 -14.57 17.23
C ASP A 164 12.90 -15.00 17.36
N SER A 165 12.55 -16.15 16.79
CA SER A 165 11.17 -16.67 16.77
C SER A 165 10.56 -16.87 18.16
N LYS A 166 11.37 -17.12 19.21
CA LYS A 166 10.86 -17.23 20.59
C LYS A 166 10.47 -15.86 21.13
N ARG A 167 11.31 -14.85 20.87
CA ARG A 167 11.04 -13.47 21.23
C ARG A 167 9.82 -12.94 20.48
N ASP A 168 9.73 -13.23 19.18
CA ASP A 168 8.62 -12.82 18.32
C ASP A 168 7.28 -13.40 18.84
N LEU A 169 7.25 -14.69 19.17
CA LEU A 169 6.07 -15.34 19.74
C LEU A 169 5.69 -14.74 21.10
N ALA A 170 6.68 -14.47 21.96
CA ALA A 170 6.43 -13.83 23.26
C ALA A 170 5.84 -12.42 23.08
N PHE A 171 6.35 -11.65 22.10
CA PHE A 171 5.83 -10.33 21.78
C PHE A 171 4.38 -10.42 21.24
N VAL A 172 4.10 -11.31 20.28
CA VAL A 172 2.76 -11.48 19.70
C VAL A 172 1.74 -11.89 20.77
N LYS A 173 2.12 -12.77 21.72
CA LYS A 173 1.28 -13.12 22.88
C LYS A 173 1.02 -11.91 23.77
N ALA A 174 2.04 -11.14 24.10
CA ALA A 174 1.89 -9.93 24.92
C ALA A 174 0.98 -8.87 24.26
N VAL A 175 1.10 -8.67 22.94
CA VAL A 175 0.20 -7.77 22.19
C VAL A 175 -1.24 -8.28 22.26
N ARG A 176 -1.48 -9.58 22.08
CA ARG A 176 -2.83 -10.16 22.17
C ARG A 176 -3.44 -9.96 23.54
N GLU A 177 -2.66 -10.17 24.61
CA GLU A 177 -3.09 -9.94 25.99
C GLU A 177 -3.43 -8.46 26.25
N ALA A 178 -2.57 -7.53 25.79
CA ALA A 178 -2.74 -6.11 26.04
C ALA A 178 -3.84 -5.46 25.18
N ALA A 179 -3.97 -5.86 23.91
CA ALA A 179 -4.95 -5.30 22.97
C ALA A 179 -6.33 -5.97 23.07
N GLY A 180 -6.40 -7.17 23.63
CA GLY A 180 -7.63 -7.96 23.78
C GLY A 180 -7.95 -8.85 22.57
N PRO A 181 -8.95 -9.74 22.73
CA PRO A 181 -9.24 -10.79 21.74
C PRO A 181 -9.98 -10.30 20.49
N THR A 182 -10.58 -9.11 20.54
CA THR A 182 -11.42 -8.57 19.44
C THR A 182 -10.64 -7.75 18.41
N VAL A 183 -9.37 -7.45 18.68
CA VAL A 183 -8.50 -6.72 17.75
C VAL A 183 -7.90 -7.72 16.77
N ASP A 184 -8.06 -7.48 15.47
CA ASP A 184 -7.29 -8.20 14.45
C ASP A 184 -5.83 -7.76 14.54
N PHE A 185 -4.96 -8.69 14.83
CA PHE A 185 -3.52 -8.46 14.88
C PHE A 185 -2.83 -9.18 13.73
N MET A 186 -1.99 -8.47 13.00
CA MET A 186 -1.26 -8.97 11.85
C MET A 186 0.22 -8.73 12.05
N VAL A 187 1.03 -9.66 11.55
CA VAL A 187 2.50 -9.59 11.59
C VAL A 187 3.03 -9.51 10.16
N ASP A 188 3.87 -8.52 9.91
CA ASP A 188 4.49 -8.25 8.63
C ASP A 188 6.02 -8.34 8.79
N TYR A 189 6.63 -9.31 8.12
CA TYR A 189 8.08 -9.51 8.17
C TYR A 189 8.85 -8.62 7.20
N GLY A 190 8.14 -8.05 6.22
CA GLY A 190 8.75 -7.20 5.21
C GLY A 190 9.91 -7.88 4.49
N HIS A 191 10.78 -7.09 3.87
CA HIS A 191 11.90 -7.64 3.10
C HIS A 191 13.26 -7.67 3.83
N THR A 192 13.33 -7.24 5.07
CA THR A 192 14.57 -7.30 5.86
C THR A 192 14.76 -8.63 6.58
N VAL A 193 13.68 -9.27 7.00
CA VAL A 193 13.68 -10.61 7.57
C VAL A 193 13.57 -11.64 6.45
N ARG A 194 14.33 -12.73 6.57
CA ARG A 194 14.33 -13.83 5.58
C ARG A 194 14.24 -15.15 6.30
N MET A 195 13.13 -15.84 6.09
CA MET A 195 12.93 -17.20 6.58
C MET A 195 13.06 -18.20 5.42
N ASP A 196 13.47 -19.43 5.74
CA ASP A 196 13.15 -20.57 4.91
C ASP A 196 11.70 -21.02 5.15
N VAL A 197 11.17 -21.84 4.25
CA VAL A 197 9.79 -22.33 4.32
C VAL A 197 9.51 -23.05 5.63
N MET A 198 10.42 -23.90 6.10
CA MET A 198 10.23 -24.66 7.33
C MET A 198 10.25 -23.78 8.58
N GLN A 199 11.04 -22.71 8.56
CA GLN A 199 11.01 -21.71 9.62
C GLN A 199 9.69 -20.94 9.63
N ALA A 200 9.23 -20.48 8.45
CA ALA A 200 7.96 -19.78 8.30
C ALA A 200 6.76 -20.62 8.77
N ILE A 201 6.74 -21.93 8.44
CA ILE A 201 5.72 -22.85 8.93
C ILE A 201 5.75 -22.95 10.46
N ARG A 202 6.92 -23.13 11.08
CA ARG A 202 7.03 -23.19 12.55
C ARG A 202 6.56 -21.90 13.24
N VAL A 203 6.89 -20.76 12.67
CA VAL A 203 6.47 -19.45 13.19
C VAL A 203 4.96 -19.30 13.07
N ALA A 204 4.39 -19.61 11.89
CA ALA A 204 2.96 -19.52 11.65
C ALA A 204 2.16 -20.42 12.61
N HIS A 205 2.58 -21.66 12.87
CA HIS A 205 1.94 -22.52 13.86
C HIS A 205 1.97 -21.93 15.29
N GLY A 206 3.08 -21.28 15.68
CA GLY A 206 3.13 -20.56 16.97
C GLY A 206 2.13 -19.39 17.04
N TYR A 207 1.89 -18.74 15.93
CA TYR A 207 0.95 -17.60 15.83
C TYR A 207 -0.52 -18.04 15.73
N GLU A 208 -0.80 -19.24 15.25
CA GLU A 208 -2.15 -19.83 15.26
C GLU A 208 -2.73 -19.92 16.66
N GLU A 209 -1.90 -20.28 17.65
CA GLU A 209 -2.30 -20.32 19.06
C GLU A 209 -2.73 -18.96 19.60
N VAL A 210 -2.19 -17.88 19.03
CA VAL A 210 -2.47 -16.49 19.43
C VAL A 210 -3.62 -15.88 18.64
N GLY A 211 -3.98 -16.50 17.50
CA GLY A 211 -5.06 -16.04 16.65
C GLY A 211 -4.72 -14.75 15.90
N ILE A 212 -3.53 -14.67 15.26
CA ILE A 212 -3.24 -13.58 14.36
C ILE A 212 -4.10 -13.69 13.10
N ARG A 213 -4.43 -12.53 12.49
CA ARG A 213 -5.31 -12.49 11.32
C ARG A 213 -4.60 -12.97 10.06
N TRP A 214 -3.36 -12.51 9.82
CA TRP A 214 -2.50 -12.97 8.74
C TRP A 214 -1.01 -12.80 9.06
N LEU A 215 -0.20 -13.57 8.36
CA LEU A 215 1.24 -13.46 8.30
C LEU A 215 1.63 -12.87 6.93
N GLU A 216 2.28 -11.71 6.92
CA GLU A 216 2.67 -10.97 5.74
C GLU A 216 4.16 -11.11 5.46
N ASP A 217 4.53 -11.34 4.21
CA ASP A 217 5.89 -11.37 3.66
C ASP A 217 6.93 -12.21 4.45
N PRO A 218 6.59 -13.43 4.93
CA PRO A 218 7.55 -14.24 5.67
C PRO A 218 8.67 -14.82 4.80
N LEU A 219 8.45 -14.92 3.48
CA LEU A 219 9.38 -15.48 2.51
C LEU A 219 9.77 -14.41 1.48
N ARG A 220 10.69 -14.75 0.58
CA ARG A 220 10.99 -13.89 -0.57
C ARG A 220 9.81 -13.86 -1.54
N THR A 221 9.45 -12.70 -2.05
CA THR A 221 8.28 -12.48 -2.91
C THR A 221 8.27 -13.36 -4.17
N TRP A 222 9.42 -13.77 -4.68
CA TRP A 222 9.54 -14.64 -5.87
C TRP A 222 9.56 -16.14 -5.56
N ASP A 223 9.50 -16.53 -4.27
CA ASP A 223 9.47 -17.94 -3.85
C ASP A 223 8.04 -18.49 -3.86
N TRP A 224 7.45 -18.52 -5.06
CA TRP A 224 6.06 -18.97 -5.25
C TRP A 224 5.80 -20.37 -4.71
N ASP A 225 6.74 -21.28 -4.91
CA ASP A 225 6.65 -22.68 -4.43
C ASP A 225 6.74 -22.73 -2.90
N GLY A 226 7.61 -21.92 -2.29
CA GLY A 226 7.72 -21.79 -0.85
C GLY A 226 6.44 -21.24 -0.22
N TYR A 227 5.86 -20.22 -0.81
CA TYR A 227 4.56 -19.68 -0.38
C TYR A 227 3.43 -20.71 -0.51
N ALA A 228 3.39 -21.50 -1.61
CA ALA A 228 2.40 -22.55 -1.79
C ALA A 228 2.53 -23.65 -0.73
N GLN A 229 3.77 -24.06 -0.39
CA GLN A 229 4.04 -25.02 0.68
C GLN A 229 3.63 -24.46 2.05
N LEU A 230 4.01 -23.21 2.35
CA LEU A 230 3.64 -22.55 3.59
C LEU A 230 2.12 -22.51 3.76
N ARG A 231 1.42 -21.97 2.75
CA ARG A 231 -0.04 -21.84 2.79
C ARG A 231 -0.75 -23.20 2.97
N ALA A 232 -0.25 -24.26 2.34
CA ALA A 232 -0.82 -25.61 2.46
C ALA A 232 -0.61 -26.23 3.86
N ALA A 233 0.40 -25.77 4.60
CA ALA A 233 0.79 -26.34 5.89
C ALA A 233 0.17 -25.62 7.09
N VAL A 234 -0.42 -24.42 6.92
CA VAL A 234 -0.87 -23.58 8.04
C VAL A 234 -2.32 -23.15 7.90
N GLN A 235 -2.98 -22.78 9.01
CA GLN A 235 -4.32 -22.22 9.04
C GLN A 235 -4.32 -20.69 9.07
N THR A 236 -3.25 -20.07 9.57
CA THR A 236 -3.04 -18.62 9.49
C THR A 236 -3.06 -18.19 8.05
N GLN A 237 -3.84 -17.16 7.72
CA GLN A 237 -3.87 -16.62 6.36
C GLN A 237 -2.50 -16.04 5.97
N ILE A 238 -2.10 -16.28 4.74
CA ILE A 238 -0.84 -15.80 4.18
C ILE A 238 -1.14 -14.59 3.29
N CYS A 239 -0.40 -13.50 3.54
CA CYS A 239 -0.49 -12.24 2.82
C CYS A 239 0.86 -11.92 2.16
N THR A 240 0.85 -11.46 0.91
CA THR A 240 2.03 -10.92 0.22
C THR A 240 1.61 -10.12 -1.01
N GLY A 241 2.55 -9.41 -1.62
CA GLY A 241 2.35 -8.74 -2.89
C GLY A 241 2.76 -7.27 -2.94
N GLU A 242 3.08 -6.62 -1.82
CA GLU A 242 3.50 -5.21 -1.82
C GLU A 242 4.77 -4.95 -2.64
N ASP A 243 5.59 -5.97 -2.83
CA ASP A 243 6.82 -5.95 -3.63
C ASP A 243 6.61 -6.19 -5.13
N LEU A 244 5.43 -6.62 -5.56
CA LEU A 244 5.14 -6.95 -6.95
C LEU A 244 4.94 -5.70 -7.81
N TRP A 245 5.17 -5.85 -9.13
CA TRP A 245 5.24 -4.73 -10.04
C TRP A 245 4.14 -4.70 -11.10
N THR A 246 3.74 -5.87 -11.59
CA THR A 246 2.89 -5.96 -12.77
C THR A 246 1.68 -6.85 -12.55
N ILE A 247 0.63 -6.61 -13.34
CA ILE A 247 -0.54 -7.49 -13.37
C ILE A 247 -0.14 -8.95 -13.58
N ASN A 248 0.90 -9.21 -14.38
CA ASN A 248 1.39 -10.57 -14.65
C ASN A 248 2.00 -11.22 -13.39
N ASP A 249 2.67 -10.45 -12.54
CA ASP A 249 3.21 -10.98 -11.29
C ASP A 249 2.07 -11.39 -10.35
N PHE A 250 1.07 -10.55 -10.21
CA PHE A 250 -0.12 -10.87 -9.41
C PHE A 250 -0.92 -12.06 -9.99
N HIS A 251 -1.05 -12.15 -11.32
CA HIS A 251 -1.68 -13.30 -11.94
C HIS A 251 -0.94 -14.61 -11.60
N ARG A 252 0.40 -14.61 -11.65
CA ARG A 252 1.21 -15.77 -11.26
C ARG A 252 1.03 -16.11 -9.78
N LEU A 253 1.06 -15.11 -8.89
CA LEU A 253 0.84 -15.29 -7.47
C LEU A 253 -0.53 -15.92 -7.18
N ILE A 254 -1.58 -15.43 -7.82
CA ILE A 254 -2.93 -15.98 -7.66
C ILE A 254 -2.99 -17.43 -8.16
N LYS A 255 -2.46 -17.70 -9.36
CA LYS A 255 -2.51 -19.03 -9.98
C LYS A 255 -1.66 -20.09 -9.29
N SER A 256 -0.59 -19.70 -8.61
CA SER A 256 0.22 -20.62 -7.81
C SER A 256 -0.50 -21.16 -6.56
N GLY A 257 -1.62 -20.54 -6.16
CA GLY A 257 -2.32 -20.90 -4.93
C GLY A 257 -1.56 -20.51 -3.65
N SER A 258 -0.59 -19.61 -3.77
CA SER A 258 0.40 -19.29 -2.72
C SER A 258 -0.11 -18.38 -1.63
N VAL A 259 -1.25 -17.70 -1.80
CA VAL A 259 -1.69 -16.61 -0.93
C VAL A 259 -3.20 -16.61 -0.70
N ASP A 260 -3.63 -16.12 0.46
CA ASP A 260 -5.04 -15.88 0.81
C ASP A 260 -5.41 -14.42 0.59
N ILE A 261 -4.47 -13.51 0.83
CA ILE A 261 -4.66 -12.07 0.79
C ILE A 261 -3.55 -11.45 -0.08
N LEU A 262 -3.94 -10.68 -1.09
CA LEU A 262 -3.01 -9.89 -1.88
C LEU A 262 -2.89 -8.49 -1.25
N MET A 263 -1.65 -8.03 -1.06
CA MET A 263 -1.34 -6.66 -0.70
C MET A 263 -0.80 -5.94 -1.94
N ILE A 264 -1.56 -5.00 -2.50
CA ILE A 264 -1.18 -4.32 -3.74
C ILE A 264 -1.07 -2.81 -3.53
N ASP A 265 0.05 -2.22 -3.96
CA ASP A 265 0.28 -0.78 -3.89
C ASP A 265 0.00 -0.12 -5.23
N PRO A 266 -1.01 0.75 -5.35
CA PRO A 266 -1.31 1.44 -6.61
C PRO A 266 -0.19 2.39 -7.06
N GLY A 267 0.66 2.88 -6.15
CA GLY A 267 1.82 3.71 -6.50
C GLY A 267 3.02 2.93 -7.00
N ARG A 268 2.90 1.61 -7.13
CA ARG A 268 3.96 0.68 -7.55
C ARG A 268 3.50 -0.26 -8.66
N SER A 269 2.26 -0.72 -8.58
CA SER A 269 1.74 -1.84 -9.38
C SER A 269 0.85 -1.37 -10.52
N GLU A 270 1.41 -0.54 -11.42
CA GLU A 270 0.77 -0.06 -12.64
C GLU A 270 -0.48 0.82 -12.40
N GLY A 271 -0.54 1.50 -11.25
CA GLY A 271 -1.56 2.49 -10.95
C GLY A 271 -2.91 1.93 -10.53
N ILE A 272 -3.92 2.76 -10.63
CA ILE A 272 -5.34 2.44 -10.39
C ILE A 272 -5.82 1.39 -11.40
N THR A 273 -5.41 1.52 -12.68
CA THR A 273 -5.73 0.55 -13.73
C THR A 273 -5.16 -0.83 -13.39
N GLY A 274 -3.92 -0.90 -12.89
CA GLY A 274 -3.29 -2.15 -12.46
C GLY A 274 -4.03 -2.79 -11.29
N TYR A 275 -4.30 -2.01 -10.24
CA TYR A 275 -5.05 -2.47 -9.07
C TYR A 275 -6.42 -3.06 -9.47
N TRP A 276 -7.19 -2.33 -10.30
CA TRP A 276 -8.53 -2.75 -10.66
C TRP A 276 -8.55 -4.07 -11.42
N LYS A 277 -7.60 -4.28 -12.35
CA LYS A 277 -7.45 -5.56 -13.07
C LYS A 277 -7.07 -6.71 -12.14
N VAL A 278 -6.20 -6.47 -11.16
CA VAL A 278 -5.82 -7.47 -10.16
C VAL A 278 -7.00 -7.78 -9.23
N GLN A 279 -7.77 -6.78 -8.84
CA GLN A 279 -8.96 -6.93 -8.02
C GLN A 279 -10.00 -7.86 -8.67
N GLU A 280 -10.28 -7.68 -9.98
CA GLU A 280 -11.19 -8.55 -10.73
C GLU A 280 -10.72 -10.01 -10.70
N MET A 281 -9.44 -10.27 -10.99
CA MET A 281 -8.86 -11.62 -10.90
C MET A 281 -8.96 -12.20 -9.50
N THR A 282 -8.68 -11.41 -8.48
CA THR A 282 -8.70 -11.81 -7.07
C THR A 282 -10.10 -12.21 -6.62
N THR A 283 -11.11 -11.48 -7.08
CA THR A 283 -12.53 -11.78 -6.81
C THR A 283 -12.93 -13.12 -7.44
N HIS A 284 -12.56 -13.36 -8.70
CA HIS A 284 -12.87 -14.62 -9.39
C HIS A 284 -12.21 -15.84 -8.75
N GLU A 285 -11.02 -15.69 -8.21
CA GLU A 285 -10.27 -16.77 -7.53
C GLU A 285 -10.61 -16.87 -6.02
N ASN A 286 -11.63 -16.14 -5.55
CA ASN A 286 -12.10 -16.14 -4.17
C ASN A 286 -10.97 -15.86 -3.16
N ARG A 287 -10.14 -14.84 -3.44
CA ARG A 287 -9.07 -14.35 -2.57
C ARG A 287 -9.43 -12.97 -2.04
N TYR A 288 -8.80 -12.57 -0.95
CA TYR A 288 -8.88 -11.20 -0.44
C TYR A 288 -7.83 -10.31 -1.09
N ILE A 289 -8.11 -9.01 -1.13
CA ILE A 289 -7.18 -7.98 -1.59
C ILE A 289 -7.28 -6.75 -0.69
N ASN A 290 -6.14 -6.22 -0.27
CA ASN A 290 -6.06 -4.94 0.41
C ASN A 290 -5.12 -4.01 -0.34
N ALA A 291 -5.41 -2.71 -0.30
CA ALA A 291 -4.50 -1.71 -0.78
C ALA A 291 -3.39 -1.46 0.25
N HIS A 292 -2.12 -1.64 -0.16
CA HIS A 292 -0.97 -1.13 0.58
C HIS A 292 -0.93 0.40 0.45
N ALA A 293 -0.83 1.12 1.56
CA ALA A 293 -0.93 2.58 1.58
C ALA A 293 0.16 3.22 2.46
N TRP A 294 1.40 2.77 2.32
CA TRP A 294 2.53 3.22 3.13
C TRP A 294 3.32 4.38 2.50
N SER A 295 2.63 5.43 2.00
CA SER A 295 3.27 6.58 1.36
C SER A 295 2.57 7.91 1.70
N SER A 296 2.20 8.75 0.71
CA SER A 296 1.54 10.03 0.95
C SER A 296 0.01 9.94 0.96
N ALA A 297 -0.62 11.07 1.22
CA ALA A 297 -2.08 11.21 1.16
C ALA A 297 -2.65 10.96 -0.26
N ILE A 298 -1.84 11.06 -1.32
CA ILE A 298 -2.26 10.73 -2.70
C ILE A 298 -2.50 9.23 -2.85
N ILE A 299 -1.53 8.40 -2.41
CA ILE A 299 -1.69 6.95 -2.40
C ILE A 299 -2.83 6.54 -1.45
N THR A 300 -2.92 7.17 -0.28
CA THR A 300 -4.03 6.90 0.66
C THR A 300 -5.38 7.22 0.02
N ALA A 301 -5.51 8.34 -0.70
CA ALA A 301 -6.75 8.71 -1.40
C ALA A 301 -7.11 7.68 -2.48
N ALA A 302 -6.17 7.31 -3.36
CA ALA A 302 -6.40 6.29 -4.38
C ALA A 302 -6.84 4.96 -3.73
N SER A 303 -6.11 4.52 -2.69
CA SER A 303 -6.39 3.28 -1.96
C SER A 303 -7.76 3.28 -1.27
N VAL A 304 -8.19 4.41 -0.70
CA VAL A 304 -9.52 4.56 -0.08
C VAL A 304 -10.63 4.36 -1.12
N HIS A 305 -10.52 4.97 -2.29
CA HIS A 305 -11.51 4.81 -3.36
C HIS A 305 -11.55 3.39 -3.93
N LEU A 306 -10.38 2.80 -4.17
CA LEU A 306 -10.25 1.44 -4.66
C LEU A 306 -10.81 0.43 -3.66
N THR A 307 -10.42 0.55 -2.38
CA THR A 307 -10.93 -0.32 -1.31
C THR A 307 -12.44 -0.20 -1.16
N ALA A 308 -13.00 1.02 -1.24
CA ALA A 308 -14.43 1.25 -1.13
C ALA A 308 -15.26 0.58 -2.22
N ALA A 309 -14.69 0.41 -3.41
CA ALA A 309 -15.32 -0.27 -4.55
C ALA A 309 -14.99 -1.78 -4.63
N THR A 310 -14.13 -2.29 -3.75
CA THR A 310 -13.65 -3.68 -3.74
C THR A 310 -14.49 -4.55 -2.80
N PRO A 311 -15.16 -5.62 -3.27
CA PRO A 311 -16.05 -6.43 -2.42
C PRO A 311 -15.30 -7.34 -1.45
N ASN A 312 -14.09 -7.76 -1.76
CA ASN A 312 -13.28 -8.73 -1.05
C ASN A 312 -12.08 -8.09 -0.30
N HIS A 313 -12.21 -6.82 0.12
CA HIS A 313 -11.26 -6.18 1.02
C HIS A 313 -11.51 -6.58 2.50
N ILE A 314 -10.46 -6.44 3.33
CA ILE A 314 -10.56 -6.70 4.77
C ILE A 314 -10.44 -5.39 5.57
N VAL A 315 -9.41 -4.60 5.29
CA VAL A 315 -9.10 -3.35 5.99
C VAL A 315 -8.52 -2.32 5.03
N MET A 316 -8.47 -1.06 5.49
CA MET A 316 -7.72 0.01 4.84
C MET A 316 -6.55 0.42 5.72
N GLU A 317 -5.35 0.32 5.19
CA GLU A 317 -4.11 0.65 5.89
C GLU A 317 -3.98 2.16 6.14
N LEU A 318 -3.51 2.53 7.34
CA LEU A 318 -3.29 3.91 7.74
C LEU A 318 -2.04 4.03 8.61
N LYS A 319 -1.18 4.99 8.29
CA LYS A 319 -0.05 5.35 9.15
C LYS A 319 -0.56 6.08 10.41
N PRO A 320 -0.16 5.63 11.60
CA PRO A 320 -0.67 6.20 12.85
C PRO A 320 0.07 7.45 13.34
N PHE A 321 1.23 7.75 12.76
CA PHE A 321 2.08 8.87 13.17
C PHE A 321 2.02 10.02 12.18
N ARG A 322 2.16 11.23 12.71
CA ARG A 322 2.12 12.44 11.91
C ARG A 322 3.38 12.57 11.04
N ASN A 323 3.18 12.78 9.74
CA ASN A 323 4.22 13.14 8.79
C ASN A 323 3.69 14.15 7.77
N PRO A 324 4.57 14.94 7.12
CA PRO A 324 4.14 15.99 6.21
C PRO A 324 3.33 15.49 5.00
N MET A 325 3.71 14.35 4.44
CA MET A 325 3.08 13.86 3.20
C MET A 325 1.70 13.25 3.44
N GLN A 326 1.39 12.81 4.67
CA GLN A 326 0.06 12.34 5.03
C GLN A 326 -0.84 13.47 5.55
N HIS A 327 -0.27 14.48 6.23
CA HIS A 327 -1.07 15.40 7.03
C HIS A 327 -0.95 16.89 6.63
N GLU A 328 0.08 17.25 5.83
CA GLU A 328 0.26 18.64 5.36
C GLU A 328 0.06 18.74 3.85
N LEU A 329 0.36 17.67 3.08
CA LEU A 329 0.26 17.66 1.61
C LEU A 329 -1.16 17.92 1.10
N VAL A 330 -2.17 17.54 1.86
CA VAL A 330 -3.58 17.75 1.52
C VAL A 330 -4.28 18.55 2.61
N LYS A 331 -5.25 19.39 2.23
CA LYS A 331 -5.96 20.25 3.20
C LYS A 331 -6.78 19.45 4.22
N GLU A 332 -7.32 18.31 3.81
CA GLU A 332 -8.10 17.42 4.66
C GLU A 332 -7.46 16.04 4.66
N PRO A 333 -6.56 15.74 5.63
CA PRO A 333 -5.90 14.46 5.72
C PRO A 333 -6.87 13.33 6.10
N PHE A 334 -6.53 12.11 5.69
CA PHE A 334 -7.29 10.92 6.11
C PHE A 334 -6.95 10.57 7.56
N GLU A 335 -7.97 10.61 8.39
CA GLU A 335 -7.88 10.23 9.80
C GLU A 335 -8.98 9.21 10.14
N GLN A 336 -8.68 8.32 11.08
CA GLN A 336 -9.70 7.41 11.58
C GLN A 336 -10.58 8.08 12.62
N LYS A 337 -11.86 7.76 12.60
CA LYS A 337 -12.82 8.06 13.65
C LYS A 337 -13.58 6.78 14.02
N ASP A 338 -13.54 6.41 15.29
CA ASP A 338 -14.19 5.21 15.83
C ASP A 338 -13.78 3.91 15.08
N GLY A 339 -12.52 3.82 14.66
CA GLY A 339 -11.97 2.68 13.93
C GLY A 339 -12.20 2.68 12.42
N TYR A 340 -12.76 3.75 11.86
CA TYR A 340 -13.10 3.84 10.44
C TYR A 340 -12.54 5.08 9.76
N ILE A 341 -12.29 4.96 8.46
CA ILE A 341 -11.97 6.06 7.53
C ILE A 341 -13.21 6.34 6.70
N THR A 342 -13.59 7.61 6.59
CA THR A 342 -14.71 8.02 5.72
C THR A 342 -14.24 8.11 4.26
N VAL A 343 -15.01 7.52 3.34
CA VAL A 343 -14.75 7.59 1.90
C VAL A 343 -15.22 8.94 1.37
N PRO A 344 -14.36 9.75 0.71
CA PRO A 344 -14.74 11.06 0.20
C PRO A 344 -15.66 10.95 -1.02
N ASP A 345 -16.54 11.93 -1.17
CA ASP A 345 -17.48 12.04 -2.30
C ASP A 345 -17.12 13.19 -3.26
N ARG A 346 -15.97 13.86 -3.07
CA ARG A 346 -15.48 14.90 -3.97
C ARG A 346 -14.93 14.28 -5.26
N PRO A 347 -14.95 15.03 -6.39
CA PRO A 347 -14.45 14.56 -7.68
C PRO A 347 -12.99 14.11 -7.65
N GLY A 348 -12.64 13.14 -8.49
CA GLY A 348 -11.31 12.57 -8.59
C GLY A 348 -10.92 11.82 -7.32
N LEU A 349 -9.67 12.00 -6.89
CA LEU A 349 -9.12 11.48 -5.62
C LEU A 349 -9.83 12.06 -4.38
N GLY A 350 -10.64 13.10 -4.54
CA GLY A 350 -11.38 13.71 -3.45
C GLY A 350 -10.52 14.52 -2.46
N VAL A 351 -9.27 14.81 -2.80
CA VAL A 351 -8.33 15.59 -1.99
C VAL A 351 -7.91 16.87 -2.69
N GLU A 352 -7.60 17.89 -1.93
CA GLU A 352 -7.02 19.16 -2.41
C GLU A 352 -5.57 19.23 -1.96
N VAL A 353 -4.66 19.20 -2.92
CA VAL A 353 -3.22 19.23 -2.66
C VAL A 353 -2.76 20.65 -2.36
N ASP A 354 -1.95 20.83 -1.31
CA ASP A 354 -1.30 22.09 -0.98
C ASP A 354 0.02 22.20 -1.75
N GLU A 355 0.02 22.99 -2.82
CA GLU A 355 1.19 23.22 -3.66
C GLU A 355 2.34 23.93 -2.92
N ALA A 356 2.08 24.65 -1.84
CA ALA A 356 3.15 25.23 -1.01
C ALA A 356 3.92 24.13 -0.27
N VAL A 357 3.25 23.08 0.17
CA VAL A 357 3.87 21.89 0.78
C VAL A 357 4.65 21.11 -0.28
N VAL A 358 4.10 20.96 -1.49
CA VAL A 358 4.83 20.36 -2.63
C VAL A 358 6.13 21.10 -2.85
N LYS A 359 6.08 22.43 -2.99
CA LYS A 359 7.28 23.28 -3.20
C LYS A 359 8.29 23.16 -2.05
N LYS A 360 7.82 23.15 -0.80
CA LYS A 360 8.65 23.04 0.41
C LYS A 360 9.50 21.77 0.44
N TYR A 361 8.94 20.63 -0.02
CA TYR A 361 9.58 19.32 0.05
C TYR A 361 10.11 18.83 -1.30
N THR A 362 10.01 19.62 -2.37
CA THR A 362 10.66 19.33 -3.64
C THR A 362 12.17 19.29 -3.45
N HIS A 363 12.82 18.31 -4.07
CA HIS A 363 14.25 18.10 -3.98
C HIS A 363 14.77 17.69 -5.36
N ASP A 364 15.86 18.29 -5.79
CA ASP A 364 16.55 18.08 -7.08
C ASP A 364 17.26 16.72 -7.13
#